data_85798f436ac7ad85bfb1a8ab32a5f7c2
#
_entry.id   85798f436ac7ad85bfb1a8ab32a5f7c2
#
_cell.length_a   1.000
_cell.length_b   1.000
_cell.length_c   1.000
_cell.angle_alpha   90.00
_cell.angle_beta   90.00
_cell.angle_gamma   90.00
#
_symmetry.space_group_name_H-M   'P 1'
#
loop_
_entity.id
_entity.type
_entity.pdbx_description
1 polymer ?
#
loop_
_entity_poly.entity_id
_entity_poly.type
_entity_poly.pdbx_seq_one_letter_code
_entity_poly.pdbx_strand_id
1 'polypeptide(L)'
;MKEIRIGKRPVMLPESWEDVTHDQYWTYMLLFSAVLAGAIHRLEAEKTFFSFLIGWNGADWTRMADRDTADMLRALFLEQREWWGMDRLPDTECINLLPLWRGHKGPDDWLGDMTWGSFCECLDFLSMGMQDDDGAATEGLARVMYRLPAEETPDGVLRLQCMALMQSVVAAMSSGPISINGRDVDLSVVFHAGHGSGDPTGLAGVTFEVAESGVFGSFRGVNDTGMWDVMLYLYKCRKSKEKEKK
;
A
#
# COMPACT_ATOMS: atom_id res chain seq x y z
N MET A 1 -17.30 7.71 6.47
CA MET A 1 -18.62 7.11 6.02
C MET A 1 -19.66 8.19 5.84
N LYS A 2 -20.22 8.35 4.66
CA LYS A 2 -21.26 9.33 4.29
C LYS A 2 -22.60 8.63 4.10
N GLU A 3 -23.65 9.03 4.83
CA GLU A 3 -25.02 8.54 4.60
C GLU A 3 -25.65 9.32 3.43
N ILE A 4 -26.15 8.60 2.46
CA ILE A 4 -26.95 9.16 1.34
C ILE A 4 -28.29 8.43 1.28
N ARG A 5 -29.27 9.04 0.60
CA ARG A 5 -30.57 8.40 0.34
C ARG A 5 -30.81 8.25 -1.15
N ILE A 6 -31.00 7.01 -1.58
CA ILE A 6 -31.41 6.69 -2.94
C ILE A 6 -32.89 6.30 -2.90
N GLY A 7 -33.75 7.22 -3.24
CA GLY A 7 -35.19 7.10 -2.99
C GLY A 7 -35.49 7.03 -1.47
N LYS A 8 -36.05 5.91 -1.02
CA LYS A 8 -36.33 5.67 0.40
C LYS A 8 -35.24 4.87 1.13
N ARG A 9 -34.22 4.40 0.41
CA ARG A 9 -33.17 3.52 0.96
C ARG A 9 -31.97 4.36 1.42
N PRO A 10 -31.58 4.27 2.69
CA PRO A 10 -30.32 4.82 3.14
C PRO A 10 -29.17 3.94 2.65
N VAL A 11 -28.07 4.55 2.22
CA VAL A 11 -26.84 3.89 1.78
C VAL A 11 -25.68 4.57 2.47
N MET A 12 -24.80 3.78 3.07
CA MET A 12 -23.56 4.26 3.67
C MET A 12 -22.43 4.11 2.65
N LEU A 13 -21.81 5.23 2.27
CA LEU A 13 -20.65 5.23 1.36
C LEU A 13 -19.37 5.48 2.13
N PRO A 14 -18.29 4.78 1.82
CA PRO A 14 -16.97 5.09 2.35
C PRO A 14 -16.48 6.44 1.77
N GLU A 15 -15.73 7.20 2.57
CA GLU A 15 -15.10 8.47 2.16
C GLU A 15 -13.58 8.35 2.04
N SER A 16 -13.02 7.25 2.57
CA SER A 16 -11.60 6.90 2.48
C SER A 16 -11.42 5.39 2.53
N TRP A 17 -10.19 4.92 2.38
CA TRP A 17 -9.86 3.49 2.51
C TRP A 17 -10.06 2.95 3.92
N GLU A 18 -10.00 3.78 4.97
CA GLU A 18 -10.30 3.40 6.35
C GLU A 18 -11.76 2.97 6.56
N ASP A 19 -12.66 3.54 5.76
CA ASP A 19 -14.08 3.24 5.82
C ASP A 19 -14.47 1.96 5.05
N VAL A 20 -13.57 1.45 4.22
CA VAL A 20 -13.86 0.33 3.29
C VAL A 20 -13.84 -0.98 4.05
N THR A 21 -14.90 -1.79 3.87
CA THR A 21 -14.93 -3.15 4.42
C THR A 21 -14.00 -4.08 3.64
N HIS A 22 -13.63 -5.20 4.26
CA HIS A 22 -12.84 -6.24 3.60
C HIS A 22 -13.45 -6.68 2.25
N ASP A 23 -14.77 -6.92 2.20
CA ASP A 23 -15.45 -7.37 0.98
C ASP A 23 -15.45 -6.30 -0.12
N GLN A 24 -15.58 -5.02 0.29
CA GLN A 24 -15.51 -3.89 -0.65
C GLN A 24 -14.09 -3.76 -1.21
N TYR A 25 -13.07 -3.86 -0.36
CA TYR A 25 -11.68 -3.79 -0.81
C TYR A 25 -11.31 -4.99 -1.69
N TRP A 26 -11.70 -6.20 -1.30
CA TRP A 26 -11.50 -7.40 -2.12
C TRP A 26 -12.13 -7.26 -3.50
N THR A 27 -13.39 -6.80 -3.55
CA THR A 27 -14.11 -6.57 -4.82
C THR A 27 -13.41 -5.52 -5.67
N TYR A 28 -12.94 -4.41 -5.07
CA TYR A 28 -12.17 -3.39 -5.76
C TYR A 28 -10.90 -3.98 -6.39
N MET A 29 -10.09 -4.69 -5.61
CA MET A 29 -8.82 -5.25 -6.08
C MET A 29 -9.01 -6.32 -7.15
N LEU A 30 -10.09 -7.10 -7.07
CA LEU A 30 -10.47 -8.08 -8.10
C LEU A 30 -10.78 -7.40 -9.44
N LEU A 31 -11.59 -6.34 -9.41
CA LEU A 31 -11.92 -5.54 -10.59
C LEU A 31 -10.69 -4.83 -11.14
N PHE A 32 -9.86 -4.26 -10.27
CA PHE A 32 -8.62 -3.61 -10.66
C PHE A 32 -7.64 -4.59 -11.32
N SER A 33 -7.48 -5.80 -10.76
CA SER A 33 -6.69 -6.87 -11.37
C SER A 33 -7.22 -7.24 -12.77
N ALA A 34 -8.54 -7.32 -12.94
CA ALA A 34 -9.17 -7.60 -14.24
C ALA A 34 -8.95 -6.47 -15.27
N VAL A 35 -8.92 -5.22 -14.81
CA VAL A 35 -8.57 -4.06 -15.66
C VAL A 35 -7.12 -4.14 -16.13
N LEU A 36 -6.19 -4.43 -15.21
CA LEU A 36 -4.76 -4.58 -15.56
C LEU A 36 -4.51 -5.74 -16.53
N ALA A 37 -5.25 -6.84 -16.38
CA ALA A 37 -5.21 -7.98 -17.29
C ALA A 37 -5.91 -7.71 -18.65
N GLY A 38 -6.53 -6.54 -18.84
CA GLY A 38 -7.30 -6.22 -20.04
C GLY A 38 -8.60 -7.01 -20.19
N ALA A 39 -9.05 -7.72 -19.15
CA ALA A 39 -10.26 -8.55 -19.16
C ALA A 39 -11.54 -7.72 -19.09
N ILE A 40 -11.50 -6.54 -18.52
CA ILE A 40 -12.61 -5.59 -18.41
C ILE A 40 -12.12 -4.16 -18.65
N HIS A 41 -12.96 -3.34 -19.30
CA HIS A 41 -12.63 -1.94 -19.50
C HIS A 41 -12.75 -1.16 -18.18
N ARG A 42 -11.77 -0.27 -17.89
CA ARG A 42 -11.68 0.48 -16.63
C ARG A 42 -13.01 1.12 -16.19
N LEU A 43 -13.66 1.87 -17.09
CA LEU A 43 -14.93 2.54 -16.76
C LEU A 43 -16.03 1.55 -16.38
N GLU A 44 -16.03 0.36 -16.95
CA GLU A 44 -17.00 -0.70 -16.63
C GLU A 44 -16.70 -1.28 -15.23
N ALA A 45 -15.44 -1.52 -14.92
CA ALA A 45 -15.03 -1.94 -13.59
C ALA A 45 -15.38 -0.91 -12.51
N GLU A 46 -15.10 0.38 -12.77
CA GLU A 46 -15.44 1.48 -11.88
C GLU A 46 -16.95 1.58 -11.61
N LYS A 47 -17.78 1.45 -12.67
CA LYS A 47 -19.24 1.41 -12.53
C LYS A 47 -19.71 0.19 -11.74
N THR A 48 -19.10 -0.95 -11.96
CA THR A 48 -19.42 -2.19 -11.25
C THR A 48 -19.09 -2.04 -9.77
N PHE A 49 -17.93 -1.47 -9.43
CA PHE A 49 -17.57 -1.21 -8.05
C PHE A 49 -18.51 -0.21 -7.39
N PHE A 50 -18.84 0.90 -8.05
CA PHE A 50 -19.80 1.85 -7.53
C PHE A 50 -21.17 1.21 -7.28
N SER A 51 -21.66 0.38 -8.23
CA SER A 51 -22.91 -0.38 -8.05
C SER A 51 -22.86 -1.28 -6.82
N PHE A 52 -21.72 -1.92 -6.59
CA PHE A 52 -21.49 -2.73 -5.39
C PHE A 52 -21.54 -1.87 -4.10
N LEU A 53 -20.89 -0.70 -4.09
CA LEU A 53 -20.91 0.21 -2.94
C LEU A 53 -22.32 0.67 -2.57
N ILE A 54 -23.15 1.00 -3.55
CA ILE A 54 -24.55 1.41 -3.32
C ILE A 54 -25.52 0.24 -3.17
N GLY A 55 -25.03 -1.01 -3.32
CA GLY A 55 -25.83 -2.24 -3.25
C GLY A 55 -26.86 -2.34 -4.35
N TRP A 56 -26.54 -1.88 -5.57
CA TRP A 56 -27.38 -1.96 -6.76
C TRP A 56 -26.89 -3.05 -7.70
N ASN A 57 -27.85 -3.67 -8.41
CA ASN A 57 -27.59 -4.62 -9.49
C ASN A 57 -28.10 -4.06 -10.84
N GLY A 58 -27.89 -4.82 -11.92
CA GLY A 58 -28.29 -4.40 -13.26
C GLY A 58 -29.80 -4.10 -13.38
N ALA A 59 -30.65 -4.80 -12.62
CA ALA A 59 -32.11 -4.58 -12.63
C ALA A 59 -32.48 -3.25 -11.95
N ASP A 60 -31.72 -2.81 -10.96
CA ASP A 60 -31.96 -1.52 -10.30
C ASP A 60 -31.67 -0.37 -11.27
N TRP A 61 -30.57 -0.46 -12.03
CA TRP A 61 -30.23 0.49 -13.07
C TRP A 61 -31.28 0.58 -14.18
N THR A 62 -31.84 -0.56 -14.63
CA THR A 62 -32.88 -0.59 -15.66
C THR A 62 -34.25 -0.08 -15.19
N ARG A 63 -34.52 -0.18 -13.88
CA ARG A 63 -35.74 0.34 -13.26
C ARG A 63 -35.72 1.81 -12.92
N MET A 64 -34.53 2.43 -12.99
CA MET A 64 -34.36 3.83 -12.69
C MET A 64 -34.99 4.69 -13.78
N ALA A 65 -36.21 5.14 -13.56
CA ALA A 65 -36.95 5.99 -14.48
C ALA A 65 -36.89 7.48 -14.13
N ASP A 66 -36.37 7.79 -12.93
CA ASP A 66 -36.31 9.16 -12.42
C ASP A 66 -34.98 9.83 -12.80
N ARG A 67 -35.08 10.93 -13.55
CA ARG A 67 -33.93 11.70 -14.05
C ARG A 67 -33.12 12.34 -12.92
N ASP A 68 -33.80 12.86 -11.89
CA ASP A 68 -33.12 13.55 -10.79
C ASP A 68 -32.26 12.57 -9.99
N THR A 69 -32.74 11.35 -9.76
CA THR A 69 -31.95 10.26 -9.17
C THR A 69 -30.76 9.87 -10.06
N ALA A 70 -30.94 9.82 -11.37
CA ALA A 70 -29.85 9.49 -12.30
C ALA A 70 -28.74 10.57 -12.27
N ASP A 71 -29.12 11.84 -12.30
CA ASP A 71 -28.16 12.96 -12.24
C ASP A 71 -27.44 13.01 -10.88
N MET A 72 -28.16 12.74 -9.78
CA MET A 72 -27.55 12.61 -8.45
C MET A 72 -26.54 11.47 -8.39
N LEU A 73 -26.87 10.27 -8.88
CA LEU A 73 -25.97 9.13 -8.88
C LEU A 73 -24.74 9.35 -9.78
N ARG A 74 -24.91 10.05 -10.89
CA ARG A 74 -23.80 10.43 -11.76
C ARG A 74 -22.83 11.38 -11.05
N ALA A 75 -23.35 12.40 -10.38
CA ALA A 75 -22.54 13.33 -9.62
C ALA A 75 -21.79 12.62 -8.50
N LEU A 76 -22.49 11.73 -7.78
CA LEU A 76 -21.93 10.94 -6.70
C LEU A 76 -20.85 9.96 -7.20
N PHE A 77 -21.05 9.31 -8.34
CA PHE A 77 -20.04 8.46 -8.97
C PHE A 77 -18.76 9.25 -9.27
N LEU A 78 -18.88 10.45 -9.83
CA LEU A 78 -17.73 11.29 -10.14
C LEU A 78 -16.99 11.74 -8.88
N GLU A 79 -17.74 12.17 -7.84
CA GLU A 79 -17.18 12.54 -6.53
C GLU A 79 -16.41 11.36 -5.91
N GLN A 80 -17.05 10.20 -5.84
CA GLN A 80 -16.48 9.01 -5.23
C GLN A 80 -15.25 8.49 -5.98
N ARG A 81 -15.27 8.56 -7.33
CA ARG A 81 -14.17 8.12 -8.18
C ARG A 81 -12.86 8.88 -7.95
N GLU A 82 -12.91 10.09 -7.39
CA GLU A 82 -11.71 10.91 -7.16
C GLU A 82 -10.70 10.21 -6.24
N TRP A 83 -11.15 9.43 -5.26
CA TRP A 83 -10.27 8.76 -4.32
C TRP A 83 -10.01 7.26 -4.64
N TRP A 84 -10.97 6.55 -5.27
CA TRP A 84 -10.80 5.12 -5.60
C TRP A 84 -10.68 4.81 -7.10
N GLY A 85 -10.53 5.79 -7.97
CA GLY A 85 -10.41 5.56 -9.43
C GLY A 85 -9.35 4.53 -9.78
N MET A 86 -9.65 3.68 -10.78
CA MET A 86 -8.82 2.54 -11.18
C MET A 86 -7.78 2.91 -12.26
N ASP A 87 -7.19 4.08 -12.18
CA ASP A 87 -6.11 4.54 -13.05
C ASP A 87 -4.72 4.39 -12.44
N ARG A 88 -4.67 4.11 -11.16
CA ARG A 88 -3.44 3.88 -10.36
C ARG A 88 -3.73 2.90 -9.24
N LEU A 89 -2.68 2.34 -8.63
CA LEU A 89 -2.81 1.58 -7.39
C LEU A 89 -3.42 2.45 -6.29
N PRO A 90 -4.26 1.88 -5.42
CA PRO A 90 -4.86 2.63 -4.32
C PRO A 90 -3.76 3.10 -3.35
N ASP A 91 -3.85 4.35 -2.93
CA ASP A 91 -3.10 4.82 -1.78
C ASP A 91 -3.84 4.36 -0.51
N THR A 92 -3.29 3.34 0.12
CA THR A 92 -3.91 2.71 1.30
C THR A 92 -3.63 3.48 2.59
N GLU A 93 -3.01 4.67 2.51
CA GLU A 93 -2.63 5.46 3.70
C GLU A 93 -1.81 4.63 4.72
N CYS A 94 -1.00 3.70 4.19
CA CYS A 94 -0.19 2.76 4.98
C CYS A 94 -0.97 1.72 5.79
N ILE A 95 -2.28 1.55 5.54
CA ILE A 95 -3.13 0.56 6.21
C ILE A 95 -3.11 -0.76 5.43
N ASN A 96 -2.96 -1.87 6.13
CA ASN A 96 -3.10 -3.19 5.52
C ASN A 96 -4.58 -3.60 5.44
N LEU A 97 -5.21 -3.31 4.29
CA LEU A 97 -6.63 -3.62 4.05
C LEU A 97 -6.91 -5.12 3.79
N LEU A 98 -5.86 -5.94 3.75
CA LEU A 98 -5.96 -7.40 3.64
C LEU A 98 -5.12 -8.08 4.74
N PRO A 99 -5.48 -7.92 6.03
CA PRO A 99 -4.64 -8.39 7.14
C PRO A 99 -4.51 -9.92 7.22
N LEU A 100 -5.39 -10.65 6.54
CA LEU A 100 -5.38 -12.11 6.47
C LEU A 100 -5.67 -12.58 5.05
N TRP A 101 -4.80 -13.45 4.50
CA TRP A 101 -5.01 -14.11 3.21
C TRP A 101 -4.82 -15.63 3.36
N ARG A 102 -5.86 -16.42 3.09
CA ARG A 102 -5.87 -17.90 3.19
C ARG A 102 -5.27 -18.44 4.49
N GLY A 103 -5.45 -17.72 5.60
CA GLY A 103 -4.89 -18.10 6.90
C GLY A 103 -3.50 -17.53 7.19
N HIS A 104 -2.82 -16.92 6.24
CA HIS A 104 -1.55 -16.22 6.44
C HIS A 104 -1.78 -14.79 6.89
N LYS A 105 -1.20 -14.42 8.04
CA LYS A 105 -1.22 -13.06 8.55
C LYS A 105 -0.28 -12.20 7.69
N GLY A 106 -0.83 -11.10 7.14
CA GLY A 106 -0.05 -10.04 6.51
C GLY A 106 0.66 -9.15 7.51
N PRO A 107 1.45 -8.18 7.04
CA PRO A 107 2.10 -7.20 7.91
C PRO A 107 1.06 -6.34 8.65
N ASP A 108 1.45 -5.81 9.79
CA ASP A 108 0.66 -4.78 10.47
C ASP A 108 0.68 -3.46 9.65
N ASP A 109 -0.24 -2.53 9.97
CA ASP A 109 -0.24 -1.20 9.37
C ASP A 109 1.13 -0.55 9.50
N TRP A 110 1.50 0.26 8.52
CA TRP A 110 2.82 0.87 8.46
C TRP A 110 3.98 -0.14 8.47
N LEU A 111 3.74 -1.41 8.13
CA LEU A 111 4.70 -2.51 8.21
C LEU A 111 5.29 -2.68 9.63
N GLY A 112 4.47 -2.43 10.66
CA GLY A 112 4.92 -2.30 12.05
C GLY A 112 5.59 -3.54 12.65
N ASP A 113 5.27 -4.74 12.16
CA ASP A 113 5.85 -6.02 12.58
C ASP A 113 6.94 -6.56 11.64
N MET A 114 7.36 -5.75 10.66
CA MET A 114 8.37 -6.17 9.67
C MET A 114 9.79 -5.97 10.20
N THR A 115 10.67 -6.93 9.92
CA THR A 115 12.10 -6.78 10.20
C THR A 115 12.78 -5.92 9.15
N TRP A 116 13.95 -5.36 9.49
CA TRP A 116 14.78 -4.59 8.56
C TRP A 116 15.15 -5.39 7.32
N GLY A 117 15.59 -6.63 7.49
CA GLY A 117 15.95 -7.51 6.38
C GLY A 117 14.79 -7.76 5.42
N SER A 118 13.60 -8.08 5.96
CA SER A 118 12.39 -8.26 5.14
C SER A 118 11.98 -6.97 4.43
N PHE A 119 12.11 -5.81 5.08
CA PHE A 119 11.84 -4.52 4.46
C PHE A 119 12.78 -4.21 3.29
N CYS A 120 14.09 -4.46 3.46
CA CYS A 120 15.07 -4.31 2.37
C CYS A 120 14.74 -5.22 1.19
N GLU A 121 14.42 -6.49 1.45
CA GLU A 121 14.02 -7.44 0.41
C GLU A 121 12.74 -6.98 -0.33
N CYS A 122 11.76 -6.46 0.41
CA CYS A 122 10.56 -5.87 -0.20
C CYS A 122 10.87 -4.65 -1.08
N LEU A 123 11.83 -3.79 -0.68
CA LEU A 123 12.25 -2.65 -1.51
C LEU A 123 12.94 -3.11 -2.80
N ASP A 124 13.76 -4.17 -2.73
CA ASP A 124 14.40 -4.74 -3.91
C ASP A 124 13.33 -5.28 -4.88
N PHE A 125 12.37 -6.07 -4.40
CA PHE A 125 11.25 -6.55 -5.21
C PHE A 125 10.40 -5.41 -5.77
N LEU A 126 10.11 -4.37 -4.99
CA LEU A 126 9.35 -3.21 -5.46
C LEU A 126 10.08 -2.50 -6.62
N SER A 127 11.40 -2.34 -6.50
CA SER A 127 12.22 -1.70 -7.54
C SER A 127 12.30 -2.54 -8.81
N MET A 128 12.37 -3.86 -8.69
CA MET A 128 12.36 -4.81 -9.80
C MET A 128 10.99 -4.87 -10.48
N GLY A 129 9.91 -4.92 -9.70
CA GLY A 129 8.55 -5.07 -10.20
C GLY A 129 8.06 -3.91 -11.07
N MET A 130 8.73 -2.76 -11.01
CA MET A 130 8.48 -1.64 -11.93
C MET A 130 9.04 -1.90 -13.35
N GLN A 131 9.86 -2.94 -13.55
CA GLN A 131 10.54 -3.26 -14.79
C GLN A 131 10.24 -4.68 -15.29
N ASP A 132 9.47 -5.48 -14.53
CA ASP A 132 9.33 -6.92 -14.72
C ASP A 132 7.98 -7.28 -15.35
N ASP A 133 8.01 -7.85 -16.56
CA ASP A 133 6.82 -8.22 -17.32
C ASP A 133 6.20 -9.56 -16.85
N ASP A 134 6.93 -10.41 -16.10
CA ASP A 134 6.47 -11.75 -15.74
C ASP A 134 5.82 -11.87 -14.35
N GLY A 135 5.88 -10.81 -13.55
CA GLY A 135 5.27 -10.74 -12.23
C GLY A 135 6.01 -11.49 -11.12
N ALA A 136 7.23 -11.96 -11.35
CA ALA A 136 8.04 -12.67 -10.36
C ALA A 136 8.39 -11.77 -9.16
N ALA A 137 8.71 -10.51 -9.41
CA ALA A 137 9.02 -9.54 -8.36
C ALA A 137 7.81 -9.28 -7.46
N THR A 138 6.60 -9.12 -8.03
CA THR A 138 5.37 -8.92 -7.24
C THR A 138 4.99 -10.17 -6.46
N GLU A 139 5.28 -11.36 -6.99
CA GLU A 139 5.15 -12.62 -6.26
C GLU A 139 6.13 -12.69 -5.09
N GLY A 140 7.41 -12.37 -5.30
CA GLY A 140 8.44 -12.31 -4.26
C GLY A 140 8.05 -11.35 -3.14
N LEU A 141 7.57 -10.16 -3.49
CA LEU A 141 7.07 -9.17 -2.54
C LEU A 141 5.95 -9.75 -1.65
N ALA A 142 4.94 -10.38 -2.25
CA ALA A 142 3.84 -10.98 -1.51
C ALA A 142 4.29 -12.14 -0.61
N ARG A 143 5.25 -12.96 -1.07
CA ARG A 143 5.83 -14.05 -0.27
C ARG A 143 6.51 -13.54 0.98
N VAL A 144 7.30 -12.49 0.88
CA VAL A 144 8.00 -11.89 2.03
C VAL A 144 7.00 -11.28 3.00
N MET A 145 6.07 -10.45 2.50
CA MET A 145 5.13 -9.72 3.35
C MET A 145 4.18 -10.64 4.12
N TYR A 146 3.72 -11.74 3.49
CA TYR A 146 2.80 -12.70 4.13
C TYR A 146 3.49 -13.97 4.61
N ARG A 147 4.83 -14.05 4.53
CA ARG A 147 5.63 -15.21 4.97
C ARG A 147 5.11 -16.50 4.35
N LEU A 148 4.81 -16.47 3.04
CA LEU A 148 4.20 -17.59 2.35
C LEU A 148 5.20 -18.75 2.15
N PRO A 149 4.77 -19.99 2.35
CA PRO A 149 5.58 -21.15 2.02
C PRO A 149 5.78 -21.27 0.50
N ALA A 150 6.83 -21.99 0.08
CA ALA A 150 7.23 -22.08 -1.33
C ALA A 150 6.15 -22.69 -2.25
N GLU A 151 5.33 -23.56 -1.71
CA GLU A 151 4.23 -24.26 -2.40
C GLU A 151 2.99 -23.40 -2.63
N GLU A 152 2.83 -22.29 -1.91
CA GLU A 152 1.70 -21.40 -2.09
C GLU A 152 1.99 -20.31 -3.11
N THR A 153 1.09 -20.13 -4.07
CA THR A 153 1.20 -19.06 -5.08
C THR A 153 0.24 -17.91 -4.74
N PRO A 154 0.75 -16.69 -4.51
CA PRO A 154 -0.08 -15.53 -4.29
C PRO A 154 -0.88 -15.19 -5.55
N ASP A 155 -2.18 -14.93 -5.39
CA ASP A 155 -3.03 -14.48 -6.49
C ASP A 155 -2.80 -13.00 -6.84
N GLY A 156 -3.40 -12.53 -7.93
CA GLY A 156 -3.24 -11.15 -8.40
C GLY A 156 -3.71 -10.11 -7.39
N VAL A 157 -4.73 -10.42 -6.60
CA VAL A 157 -5.25 -9.50 -5.56
C VAL A 157 -4.22 -9.31 -4.46
N LEU A 158 -3.63 -10.39 -3.95
CA LEU A 158 -2.60 -10.31 -2.92
C LEU A 158 -1.35 -9.56 -3.41
N ARG A 159 -0.89 -9.86 -4.65
CA ARG A 159 0.27 -9.17 -5.24
C ARG A 159 0.04 -7.66 -5.34
N LEU A 160 -1.12 -7.24 -5.84
CA LEU A 160 -1.47 -5.83 -5.95
C LEU A 160 -1.61 -5.14 -4.59
N GLN A 161 -2.20 -5.84 -3.60
CA GLN A 161 -2.27 -5.33 -2.22
C GLN A 161 -0.88 -5.07 -1.64
N CYS A 162 0.04 -6.01 -1.80
CA CYS A 162 1.41 -5.85 -1.30
C CYS A 162 2.12 -4.68 -1.97
N MET A 163 1.94 -4.52 -3.28
CA MET A 163 2.47 -3.35 -4.01
C MET A 163 1.87 -2.04 -3.51
N ALA A 164 0.54 -1.97 -3.35
CA ALA A 164 -0.15 -0.77 -2.89
C ALA A 164 0.31 -0.35 -1.48
N LEU A 165 0.33 -1.29 -0.54
CA LEU A 165 0.78 -1.04 0.83
C LEU A 165 2.25 -0.60 0.87
N MET A 166 3.14 -1.32 0.17
CA MET A 166 4.56 -0.98 0.15
C MET A 166 4.82 0.39 -0.48
N GLN A 167 4.14 0.71 -1.58
CA GLN A 167 4.24 2.02 -2.22
C GLN A 167 3.73 3.14 -1.32
N SER A 168 2.58 2.96 -0.64
CA SER A 168 2.04 3.94 0.31
C SER A 168 3.03 4.22 1.45
N VAL A 169 3.61 3.17 2.05
CA VAL A 169 4.58 3.33 3.15
C VAL A 169 5.85 4.04 2.68
N VAL A 170 6.42 3.63 1.54
CA VAL A 170 7.64 4.26 0.98
C VAL A 170 7.37 5.71 0.60
N ALA A 171 6.23 6.00 -0.02
CA ALA A 171 5.82 7.36 -0.37
C ALA A 171 5.68 8.23 0.89
N ALA A 172 4.98 7.76 1.92
CA ALA A 172 4.81 8.48 3.17
C ALA A 172 6.16 8.78 3.85
N MET A 173 7.06 7.79 3.92
CA MET A 173 8.40 7.97 4.52
C MET A 173 9.31 8.91 3.73
N SER A 174 9.07 9.04 2.41
CA SER A 174 9.89 9.85 1.49
C SER A 174 9.37 11.27 1.31
N SER A 175 8.08 11.53 1.57
CA SER A 175 7.42 12.80 1.20
C SER A 175 7.49 13.88 2.28
N GLY A 176 7.88 13.53 3.52
CA GLY A 176 7.95 14.51 4.60
C GLY A 176 7.87 13.91 6.00
N PRO A 177 7.66 14.74 7.02
CA PRO A 177 7.62 14.27 8.39
C PRO A 177 6.37 13.41 8.65
N ILE A 178 6.58 12.30 9.34
CA ILE A 178 5.55 11.41 9.86
C ILE A 178 5.54 11.47 11.39
N SER A 179 4.36 11.29 11.99
CA SER A 179 4.24 11.31 13.46
C SER A 179 4.58 9.94 14.05
N ILE A 180 5.68 9.85 14.79
CA ILE A 180 6.12 8.66 15.52
C ILE A 180 6.10 8.96 17.00
N ASN A 181 5.26 8.28 17.78
CA ASN A 181 5.09 8.50 19.22
C ASN A 181 4.83 9.99 19.57
N GLY A 182 3.99 10.66 18.76
CA GLY A 182 3.62 12.07 18.94
C GLY A 182 4.72 13.07 18.60
N ARG A 183 5.75 12.65 17.86
CA ARG A 183 6.83 13.52 17.38
C ARG A 183 6.94 13.43 15.87
N ASP A 184 7.07 14.57 15.20
CA ASP A 184 7.30 14.62 13.77
C ASP A 184 8.75 14.24 13.44
N VAL A 185 8.90 13.19 12.66
CA VAL A 185 10.18 12.63 12.20
C VAL A 185 10.21 12.65 10.68
N ASP A 186 11.13 13.39 10.12
CA ASP A 186 11.35 13.47 8.67
C ASP A 186 12.32 12.39 8.22
N LEU A 187 11.80 11.24 7.82
CA LEU A 187 12.59 10.11 7.34
C LEU A 187 13.11 10.30 5.90
N SER A 188 12.67 11.33 5.18
CA SER A 188 13.15 11.61 3.81
C SER A 188 14.68 11.76 3.77
N VAL A 189 15.29 12.25 4.85
CA VAL A 189 16.75 12.36 4.99
C VAL A 189 17.48 11.02 4.95
N VAL A 190 16.79 9.91 5.28
CA VAL A 190 17.36 8.56 5.20
C VAL A 190 17.36 8.08 3.76
N PHE A 191 16.25 8.30 3.03
CA PHE A 191 16.09 7.85 1.64
C PHE A 191 16.94 8.68 0.65
N HIS A 192 16.97 10.01 0.79
CA HIS A 192 17.72 10.87 -0.14
C HIS A 192 19.24 10.69 -0.06
N ALA A 193 19.76 10.27 1.09
CA ALA A 193 21.19 10.08 1.24
C ALA A 193 21.74 8.82 0.54
N GLY A 194 20.89 7.82 0.25
CA GLY A 194 21.28 6.61 -0.47
C GLY A 194 21.47 6.79 -1.97
N HIS A 195 20.81 7.79 -2.57
CA HIS A 195 20.80 8.00 -4.02
C HIS A 195 22.03 8.75 -4.57
N GLY A 196 22.91 9.28 -3.71
CA GLY A 196 24.05 10.10 -4.11
C GLY A 196 25.45 9.49 -3.90
N SER A 197 25.56 8.35 -3.22
CA SER A 197 26.87 7.82 -2.82
C SER A 197 27.59 7.00 -3.88
N GLY A 198 26.93 6.61 -4.96
CA GLY A 198 27.52 5.71 -5.97
C GLY A 198 27.95 4.35 -5.40
N ASP A 199 27.49 4.03 -4.20
CA ASP A 199 27.79 2.75 -3.53
C ASP A 199 26.99 1.62 -4.22
N PRO A 200 27.67 0.68 -4.90
CA PRO A 200 27.00 -0.42 -5.57
C PRO A 200 26.36 -1.43 -4.61
N THR A 201 26.61 -1.32 -3.31
CA THR A 201 26.09 -2.24 -2.30
C THR A 201 24.67 -1.90 -1.86
N GLY A 202 24.13 -0.72 -2.23
CA GLY A 202 22.75 -0.33 -1.94
C GLY A 202 22.38 -0.46 -0.46
N LEU A 203 21.21 -1.06 -0.18
CA LEU A 203 20.72 -1.26 1.20
C LEU A 203 21.58 -2.23 2.03
N ALA A 204 22.26 -3.18 1.39
CA ALA A 204 23.20 -4.05 2.09
C ALA A 204 24.37 -3.24 2.70
N GLY A 205 24.87 -2.23 1.98
CA GLY A 205 25.88 -1.30 2.49
C GLY A 205 25.37 -0.55 3.72
N VAL A 206 24.14 -0.06 3.71
CA VAL A 206 23.51 0.59 4.88
C VAL A 206 23.43 -0.39 6.05
N THR A 207 23.06 -1.65 5.82
CA THR A 207 23.00 -2.67 6.86
C THR A 207 24.38 -2.95 7.47
N PHE A 208 25.45 -2.97 6.66
CA PHE A 208 26.82 -3.09 7.15
C PHE A 208 27.24 -1.89 7.99
N GLU A 209 26.98 -0.65 7.54
CA GLU A 209 27.24 0.56 8.33
C GLU A 209 26.56 0.53 9.71
N VAL A 210 25.31 0.08 9.75
CA VAL A 210 24.57 -0.07 11.02
C VAL A 210 25.18 -1.16 11.89
N ALA A 211 25.59 -2.30 11.32
CA ALA A 211 26.24 -3.38 12.05
C ALA A 211 27.59 -2.97 12.63
N GLU A 212 28.40 -2.19 11.89
CA GLU A 212 29.67 -1.63 12.36
C GLU A 212 29.51 -0.73 13.59
N SER A 213 28.36 -0.08 13.74
CA SER A 213 28.06 0.72 14.94
C SER A 213 27.92 -0.13 16.21
N GLY A 214 27.68 -1.42 16.08
CA GLY A 214 27.48 -2.37 17.18
C GLY A 214 26.16 -2.23 17.95
N VAL A 215 25.29 -1.26 17.60
CA VAL A 215 24.03 -0.97 18.34
C VAL A 215 23.05 -2.15 18.28
N PHE A 216 22.96 -2.80 17.12
CA PHE A 216 22.07 -3.96 16.91
C PHE A 216 22.87 -5.26 16.75
N GLY A 217 24.16 -5.24 17.07
CA GLY A 217 25.05 -6.40 16.98
C GLY A 217 25.56 -6.67 15.56
N SER A 218 25.56 -7.94 15.15
CA SER A 218 26.07 -8.36 13.84
C SER A 218 25.14 -7.94 12.69
N PHE A 219 25.60 -8.10 11.45
CA PHE A 219 24.78 -7.93 10.24
C PHE A 219 23.44 -8.71 10.32
N ARG A 220 23.48 -9.96 10.81
CA ARG A 220 22.26 -10.72 11.04
C ARG A 220 21.37 -10.10 12.11
N GLY A 221 21.97 -9.61 13.21
CA GLY A 221 21.21 -8.91 14.26
C GLY A 221 20.48 -7.68 13.75
N VAL A 222 21.10 -6.89 12.86
CA VAL A 222 20.45 -5.75 12.20
C VAL A 222 19.27 -6.22 11.34
N ASN A 223 19.46 -7.26 10.52
CA ASN A 223 18.38 -7.78 9.67
C ASN A 223 17.19 -8.34 10.47
N ASP A 224 17.44 -8.92 11.64
CA ASP A 224 16.40 -9.47 12.52
C ASP A 224 15.74 -8.38 13.41
N THR A 225 16.27 -7.16 13.42
CA THR A 225 15.71 -6.01 14.16
C THR A 225 14.49 -5.43 13.45
N GLY A 226 13.54 -4.91 14.21
CA GLY A 226 12.37 -4.22 13.67
C GLY A 226 12.77 -3.07 12.72
N MET A 227 12.10 -2.96 11.60
CA MET A 227 12.37 -1.96 10.57
C MET A 227 12.40 -0.55 11.16
N TRP A 228 11.42 -0.21 11.99
CA TRP A 228 11.29 1.13 12.58
C TRP A 228 12.45 1.50 13.52
N ASP A 229 12.97 0.54 14.27
CA ASP A 229 14.11 0.78 15.16
C ASP A 229 15.37 1.14 14.35
N VAL A 230 15.61 0.43 13.23
CA VAL A 230 16.74 0.70 12.35
C VAL A 230 16.56 2.06 11.65
N MET A 231 15.34 2.37 11.16
CA MET A 231 15.03 3.65 10.51
C MET A 231 15.23 4.84 11.45
N LEU A 232 14.76 4.74 12.70
CA LEU A 232 14.95 5.80 13.71
C LEU A 232 16.43 5.97 14.09
N TYR A 233 17.19 4.89 14.16
CA TYR A 233 18.64 4.94 14.36
C TYR A 233 19.34 5.66 13.20
N LEU A 234 19.04 5.31 11.96
CA LEU A 234 19.57 5.96 10.77
C LEU A 234 19.25 7.46 10.74
N TYR A 235 17.98 7.81 11.02
CA TYR A 235 17.56 9.21 11.16
C TYR A 235 18.44 9.97 12.18
N LYS A 236 18.63 9.40 13.38
CA LYS A 236 19.46 10.01 14.41
C LYS A 236 20.90 10.21 13.94
N CYS A 237 21.49 9.22 13.30
CA CYS A 237 22.86 9.31 12.76
C CYS A 237 22.98 10.41 11.71
N ARG A 238 22.01 10.51 10.78
CA ARG A 238 22.02 11.56 9.73
C ARG A 238 21.89 12.96 10.32
N LYS A 239 20.97 13.16 11.28
CA LYS A 239 20.79 14.45 11.96
C LYS A 239 22.01 14.88 12.77
N SER A 240 22.76 13.97 13.35
CA SER A 240 24.03 14.28 14.04
C SER A 240 25.10 14.76 13.06
N LYS A 241 25.28 14.07 11.93
CA LYS A 241 26.22 14.46 10.86
C LYS A 241 25.88 15.84 10.24
N GLU A 242 24.60 16.21 10.12
CA GLU A 242 24.19 17.53 9.65
C GLU A 242 24.56 18.66 10.62
N LYS A 243 24.51 18.39 11.93
CA LYS A 243 24.88 19.37 12.96
C LYS A 243 26.40 19.63 13.03
N GLU A 244 27.21 18.60 12.74
CA GLU A 244 28.68 18.71 12.74
C GLU A 244 29.22 19.49 11.52
N LYS A 245 28.42 19.60 10.45
CA LYS A 245 28.79 20.32 9.23
C LYS A 245 28.43 21.82 9.25
N LYS A 246 27.69 22.26 10.26
CA LYS A 246 27.29 23.67 10.49
C LYS A 246 28.18 24.33 11.56
#